data_8a8842a2a512a25f2cfe58c541b26a7b
#
_entry.id   8a8842a2a512a25f2cfe58c541b26a7b
#
_cell.length_a   1.000
_cell.length_b   1.000
_cell.length_c   1.000
_cell.angle_alpha   90.00
_cell.angle_beta   90.00
_cell.angle_gamma   90.00
#
_symmetry.space_group_name_H-M   'P 1'
#
loop_
_entity.id
_entity.type
_entity.pdbx_description
1 polymer ?
#
loop_
_entity_poly.entity_id
_entity_poly.type
_entity_poly.pdbx_seq_one_letter_code
_entity_poly.pdbx_strand_id
1 'polypeptide(L)'
;QPFILLGEPGALAKLHEFGYQTFGEYWDESYDDIEDDEERLKQALQTAKTLIQLSHAQLHKLTQDVLPILRHNLAHLSKRCLILDQEYVNALQYHLNPEKDNV
;
A
#
# COMPACT_ATOMS: atom_id res chain seq x y z
N GLN A 1 -0.02 5.07 8.77
CA GLN A 1 -0.55 6.38 8.38
C GLN A 1 -1.32 6.29 7.07
N PRO A 2 -2.42 7.06 6.94
CA PRO A 2 -3.08 7.19 5.64
C PRO A 2 -2.14 7.85 4.62
N PHE A 3 -2.28 7.48 3.36
CA PHE A 3 -1.39 8.00 2.32
C PHE A 3 -2.13 8.19 1.01
N ILE A 4 -1.60 9.09 0.19
CA ILE A 4 -1.96 9.22 -1.22
C ILE A 4 -0.78 8.66 -2.00
N LEU A 5 -1.00 7.53 -2.67
CA LEU A 5 0.04 6.88 -3.44
C LEU A 5 0.05 7.43 -4.86
N LEU A 6 1.17 8.02 -5.27
CA LEU A 6 1.40 8.43 -6.64
C LEU A 6 2.54 7.58 -7.21
N GLY A 7 2.22 6.82 -8.23
CA GLY A 7 3.18 5.95 -8.89
C GLY A 7 2.81 5.77 -10.35
N GLU A 8 3.14 4.62 -10.91
CA GLU A 8 2.70 4.25 -12.24
C GLU A 8 1.17 4.10 -12.28
N PRO A 9 0.54 4.26 -13.45
CA PRO A 9 -0.90 3.99 -13.57
C PRO A 9 -1.24 2.58 -13.08
N GLY A 10 -2.29 2.48 -12.29
CA GLY A 10 -2.72 1.20 -11.75
C GLY A 10 -1.98 0.74 -10.49
N ALA A 11 -1.15 1.59 -9.87
CA ALA A 11 -0.41 1.24 -8.65
C ALA A 11 -1.36 0.83 -7.52
N LEU A 12 -2.47 1.57 -7.33
CA LEU A 12 -3.47 1.23 -6.30
C LEU A 12 -4.19 -0.08 -6.63
N ALA A 13 -4.48 -0.33 -7.91
CA ALA A 13 -5.08 -1.60 -8.33
C ALA A 13 -4.17 -2.77 -8.01
N LYS A 14 -2.85 -2.62 -8.18
CA LYS A 14 -1.87 -3.65 -7.81
C LYS A 14 -1.86 -3.91 -6.31
N LEU A 15 -1.98 -2.86 -5.48
CA LEU A 15 -2.09 -3.03 -4.04
C LEU A 15 -3.32 -3.86 -3.67
N HIS A 16 -4.46 -3.62 -4.32
CA HIS A 16 -5.67 -4.43 -4.12
C HIS A 16 -5.44 -5.90 -4.49
N GLU A 17 -4.75 -6.16 -5.60
CA GLU A 17 -4.41 -7.52 -6.00
C GLU A 17 -3.55 -8.24 -4.96
N PHE A 18 -2.68 -7.51 -4.27
CA PHE A 18 -1.84 -8.07 -3.22
C PHE A 18 -2.54 -8.17 -1.86
N GLY A 19 -3.81 -7.79 -1.77
CA GLY A 19 -4.60 -7.93 -0.56
C GLY A 19 -4.64 -6.71 0.34
N TYR A 20 -4.03 -5.60 -0.07
CA TYR A 20 -4.09 -4.35 0.68
C TYR A 20 -5.38 -3.60 0.39
N GLN A 21 -5.83 -2.80 1.36
CA GLN A 21 -6.94 -1.88 1.19
C GLN A 21 -6.40 -0.48 0.97
N THR A 22 -7.13 0.33 0.20
CA THR A 22 -6.82 1.73 -0.04
C THR A 22 -7.95 2.62 0.49
N PHE A 23 -7.90 3.91 0.25
CA PHE A 23 -8.75 4.88 0.93
C PHE A 23 -9.81 5.50 0.02
N GLY A 24 -10.21 4.77 -1.04
CA GLY A 24 -11.17 5.26 -2.04
C GLY A 24 -12.56 5.61 -1.52
N GLU A 25 -12.94 5.09 -0.34
CA GLU A 25 -14.19 5.47 0.32
C GLU A 25 -14.12 6.85 0.98
N TYR A 26 -12.90 7.36 1.24
CA TYR A 26 -12.68 8.57 2.01
C TYR A 26 -12.16 9.73 1.18
N TRP A 27 -11.48 9.47 0.08
CA TRP A 27 -11.08 10.47 -0.89
C TRP A 27 -10.95 9.85 -2.28
N ASP A 28 -10.91 10.70 -3.30
CA ASP A 28 -10.88 10.27 -4.68
C ASP A 28 -9.53 9.70 -5.05
N GLU A 29 -9.50 8.43 -5.41
CA GLU A 29 -8.32 7.72 -5.91
C GLU A 29 -8.34 7.49 -7.41
N SER A 30 -9.27 8.10 -8.14
CA SER A 30 -9.40 7.90 -9.59
C SER A 30 -8.19 8.37 -10.39
N TYR A 31 -7.34 9.22 -9.79
CA TYR A 31 -6.09 9.63 -10.44
C TYR A 31 -5.21 8.44 -10.82
N ASP A 32 -5.34 7.31 -10.13
CA ASP A 32 -4.52 6.13 -10.38
C ASP A 32 -4.73 5.53 -11.78
N ASP A 33 -5.88 5.79 -12.40
CA ASP A 33 -6.20 5.29 -13.73
C ASP A 33 -5.72 6.22 -14.87
N ILE A 34 -5.18 7.38 -14.54
CA ILE A 34 -4.74 8.37 -15.52
C ILE A 34 -3.34 7.99 -16.00
N GLU A 35 -3.19 7.75 -17.30
CA GLU A 35 -1.92 7.34 -17.89
C GLU A 35 -0.92 8.48 -18.02
N ASP A 36 -1.37 9.69 -18.33
CA ASP A 36 -0.50 10.84 -18.45
C ASP A 36 0.06 11.25 -17.09
N ASP A 37 1.39 11.33 -16.98
CA ASP A 37 2.07 11.60 -15.71
C ASP A 37 1.73 12.97 -15.15
N GLU A 38 1.67 14.01 -15.98
CA GLU A 38 1.33 15.36 -15.53
C GLU A 38 -0.11 15.44 -15.04
N GLU A 39 -1.03 14.85 -15.77
CA GLU A 39 -2.44 14.87 -15.41
C GLU A 39 -2.69 14.05 -14.14
N ARG A 40 -2.03 12.90 -14.02
CA ARG A 40 -2.12 12.08 -12.81
C ARG A 40 -1.61 12.85 -11.59
N LEU A 41 -0.49 13.56 -11.72
CA LEU A 41 0.06 14.38 -10.66
C LEU A 41 -0.90 15.52 -10.27
N LYS A 42 -1.49 16.19 -11.25
CA LYS A 42 -2.46 17.27 -10.99
C LYS A 42 -3.66 16.76 -10.20
N GLN A 43 -4.20 15.61 -10.59
CA GLN A 43 -5.36 15.04 -9.91
C GLN A 43 -5.01 14.59 -8.48
N ALA A 44 -3.86 13.97 -8.29
CA ALA A 44 -3.39 13.59 -6.96
C ALA A 44 -3.19 14.81 -6.06
N LEU A 45 -2.61 15.90 -6.59
CA LEU A 45 -2.43 17.14 -5.85
C LEU A 45 -3.79 17.80 -5.51
N GLN A 46 -4.75 17.72 -6.41
CA GLN A 46 -6.10 18.24 -6.14
C GLN A 46 -6.74 17.49 -4.97
N THR A 47 -6.62 16.18 -4.94
CA THR A 47 -7.10 15.36 -3.83
C THR A 47 -6.40 15.75 -2.51
N ALA A 48 -5.08 15.91 -2.55
CA ALA A 48 -4.32 16.33 -1.38
C ALA A 48 -4.75 17.69 -0.86
N LYS A 49 -4.99 18.66 -1.75
CA LYS A 49 -5.49 19.98 -1.36
C LYS A 49 -6.84 19.92 -0.66
N THR A 50 -7.73 19.08 -1.16
CA THR A 50 -9.04 18.87 -0.53
C THR A 50 -8.89 18.37 0.91
N LEU A 51 -7.98 17.44 1.14
CA LEU A 51 -7.73 16.90 2.47
C LEU A 51 -7.11 17.94 3.42
N ILE A 52 -6.20 18.76 2.92
CA ILE A 52 -5.54 19.81 3.72
C ILE A 52 -6.55 20.86 4.21
N GLN A 53 -7.62 21.10 3.46
CA GLN A 53 -8.65 22.09 3.80
C GLN A 53 -9.62 21.61 4.87
N LEU A 54 -9.55 20.36 5.31
CA LEU A 54 -10.42 19.86 6.37
C LEU A 54 -10.10 20.51 7.72
N SER A 55 -11.13 20.70 8.54
CA SER A 55 -10.96 21.20 9.91
C SER A 55 -10.28 20.13 10.78
N HIS A 56 -9.78 20.53 11.96
CA HIS A 56 -9.21 19.59 12.93
C HIS A 56 -10.19 18.48 13.30
N ALA A 57 -11.45 18.81 13.54
CA ALA A 57 -12.47 17.83 13.88
C ALA A 57 -12.70 16.85 12.73
N GLN A 58 -12.76 17.34 11.49
CA GLN A 58 -12.93 16.50 10.31
C GLN A 58 -11.74 15.57 10.09
N LEU A 59 -10.52 16.10 10.26
CA LEU A 59 -9.29 15.30 10.13
C LEU A 59 -9.23 14.21 11.21
N HIS A 60 -9.62 14.55 12.45
CA HIS A 60 -9.65 13.59 13.54
C HIS A 60 -10.62 12.45 13.26
N LYS A 61 -11.82 12.79 12.80
CA LYS A 61 -12.82 11.78 12.43
C LYS A 61 -12.32 10.92 11.27
N LEU A 62 -11.73 11.53 10.25
CA LEU A 62 -11.18 10.81 9.11
C LEU A 62 -10.10 9.82 9.57
N THR A 63 -9.20 10.27 10.44
CA THR A 63 -8.15 9.41 10.98
C THR A 63 -8.74 8.19 11.70
N GLN A 64 -9.79 8.38 12.48
CA GLN A 64 -10.46 7.27 13.15
C GLN A 64 -11.18 6.34 12.16
N ASP A 65 -11.82 6.91 11.14
CA ASP A 65 -12.56 6.12 10.14
C ASP A 65 -11.63 5.23 9.32
N VAL A 66 -10.38 5.64 9.08
CA VAL A 66 -9.43 4.85 8.31
C VAL A 66 -8.62 3.86 9.15
N LEU A 67 -8.72 3.90 10.48
CA LEU A 67 -8.00 2.96 11.35
C LEU A 67 -8.21 1.48 10.99
N PRO A 68 -9.43 1.00 10.67
CA PRO A 68 -9.61 -0.39 10.28
C PRO A 68 -8.80 -0.77 9.04
N ILE A 69 -8.69 0.15 8.08
CA ILE A 69 -7.88 -0.06 6.86
C ILE A 69 -6.40 -0.16 7.24
N LEU A 70 -5.92 0.74 8.09
CA LEU A 70 -4.53 0.73 8.54
C LEU A 70 -4.20 -0.57 9.29
N ARG A 71 -5.10 -1.02 10.16
CA ARG A 71 -4.94 -2.29 10.89
C ARG A 71 -4.92 -3.48 9.96
N HIS A 72 -5.81 -3.51 8.97
CA HIS A 72 -5.84 -4.56 7.96
C HIS A 72 -4.52 -4.61 7.20
N ASN A 73 -4.04 -3.45 6.73
CA ASN A 73 -2.82 -3.37 5.96
C ASN A 73 -1.59 -3.76 6.77
N LEU A 74 -1.53 -3.34 8.03
CA LEU A 74 -0.43 -3.70 8.92
C LEU A 74 -0.40 -5.21 9.18
N ALA A 75 -1.54 -5.81 9.47
CA ALA A 75 -1.64 -7.25 9.68
C ALA A 75 -1.25 -8.01 8.42
N HIS A 76 -1.70 -7.55 7.25
CA HIS A 76 -1.37 -8.16 5.97
C HIS A 76 0.12 -8.06 5.66
N LEU A 77 0.73 -6.89 5.91
CA LEU A 77 2.16 -6.69 5.70
C LEU A 77 2.99 -7.60 6.64
N SER A 78 2.62 -7.67 7.91
CA SER A 78 3.30 -8.54 8.87
C SER A 78 3.24 -10.00 8.44
N LYS A 79 2.09 -10.45 7.95
CA LYS A 79 1.92 -11.81 7.45
C LYS A 79 2.79 -12.09 6.23
N ARG A 80 2.86 -11.14 5.30
CA ARG A 80 3.71 -11.27 4.12
C ARG A 80 5.20 -11.26 4.49
N CYS A 81 5.60 -10.43 5.45
CA CYS A 81 6.99 -10.39 5.92
C CYS A 81 7.39 -11.74 6.53
N LEU A 82 6.51 -12.36 7.31
CA LEU A 82 6.78 -13.69 7.85
C LEU A 82 6.96 -14.74 6.76
N ILE A 83 6.14 -14.70 5.73
CA ILE A 83 6.26 -15.62 4.59
C ILE A 83 7.59 -15.41 3.86
N LEU A 84 7.94 -14.14 3.59
CA LEU A 84 9.19 -13.80 2.92
C LEU A 84 10.41 -14.21 3.74
N ASP A 85 10.36 -14.02 5.07
CA ASP A 85 11.44 -14.43 5.97
C ASP A 85 11.61 -15.95 5.94
N GLN A 86 10.52 -16.70 5.93
CA GLN A 86 10.58 -18.16 5.86
C GLN A 86 11.14 -18.63 4.52
N GLU A 87 10.74 -18.02 3.43
CA GLU A 87 11.29 -18.32 2.11
C GLU A 87 12.79 -18.04 2.04
N TYR A 88 13.23 -16.93 2.63
CA TYR A 88 14.63 -16.55 2.67
C TYR A 88 15.44 -17.57 3.48
N VAL A 89 14.94 -17.95 4.66
CA VAL A 89 15.59 -18.98 5.50
C VAL A 89 15.69 -20.30 4.76
N ASN A 90 14.61 -20.71 4.09
CA ASN A 90 14.60 -21.96 3.32
C ASN A 90 15.63 -21.92 2.18
N ALA A 91 15.74 -20.80 1.49
CA ALA A 91 16.72 -20.63 0.42
C ALA A 91 18.16 -20.70 0.95
N LEU A 92 18.43 -20.07 2.09
CA LEU A 92 19.74 -20.14 2.72
C LEU A 92 20.08 -21.57 3.13
N GLN A 93 19.14 -22.28 3.75
CA GLN A 93 19.36 -23.66 4.16
C GLN A 93 19.64 -24.55 2.95
N TYR A 94 18.94 -24.34 1.85
CA TYR A 94 19.18 -25.08 0.62
C TYR A 94 20.58 -24.83 0.08
N HIS A 95 21.04 -23.59 0.05
CA HIS A 95 22.36 -23.24 -0.47
C HIS A 95 23.49 -23.66 0.46
N LEU A 96 23.25 -23.74 1.76
CA LEU A 96 24.27 -24.11 2.76
C LEU A 96 24.29 -25.60 3.07
N ASN A 97 23.36 -26.36 2.54
CA ASN A 97 23.30 -27.78 2.78
C ASN A 97 24.42 -28.52 2.02
N PRO A 98 25.43 -29.11 2.69
CA PRO A 98 26.54 -29.77 2.02
C PRO A 98 26.12 -31.04 1.24
N GLU A 99 25.04 -31.67 1.60
CA GLU A 99 24.54 -32.86 0.89
C GLU A 99 24.07 -32.54 -0.52
N LYS A 100 23.59 -31.31 -0.74
CA LYS A 100 23.19 -30.85 -2.04
C LYS A 100 24.32 -30.89 -3.05
N ASP A 101 25.53 -30.58 -2.62
CA ASP A 101 26.71 -30.50 -3.49
C ASP A 101 27.30 -31.84 -3.79
N ASN A 102 26.87 -32.88 -3.10
CA ASN A 102 27.36 -34.25 -3.25
C ASN A 102 26.49 -35.11 -4.17
N VAL A 103 25.49 -34.51 -4.77
CA VAL A 103 24.54 -35.24 -5.63
C VAL A 103 24.96 -35.21 -7.09
#